data_e836208ff8359acb5d3dcd33d0393847
#
_entry.id   e836208ff8359acb5d3dcd33d0393847
#
_cell.length_a   1.000
_cell.length_b   1.000
_cell.length_c   1.000
_cell.angle_alpha   90.00
_cell.angle_beta   90.00
_cell.angle_gamma   90.00
#
_symmetry.space_group_name_H-M   'P 1'
#
loop_
_entity.id
_entity.type
_entity.pdbx_description
1 polymer ?
#
loop_
_entity_poly.entity_id
_entity_poly.type
_entity_poly.pdbx_seq_one_letter_code
_entity_poly.pdbx_strand_id
1 'polypeptide(L)'
;MSTFLEIIKLVKASKQTVILTGAGISTESGLPDFRSDDGFWTKNKPIQFNEFLLSEEKQRLSWERNIELHSLLEKISPNIGHEFVEKIINMQKNNFLITQNIDGLHQKSGIPENKIIEIHGNAINAACLECDARQNILDFHDAIKLNRPLPKCNNCGGVVKVATISFGQPMNERDMKNASNIVKESDLMIVMGSSLKVLPAGKLPNLAMQTGSKLIILNRDKTRYDVKANLVINDELKNICGRLMQEI
;
A
#
# COMPACT_ATOMS: atom_id res chain seq x y z
N MET A 1 -28.93 -15.10 -5.48
CA MET A 1 -27.50 -15.48 -5.38
C MET A 1 -26.88 -14.58 -4.33
N SER A 2 -26.06 -15.07 -3.39
CA SER A 2 -25.46 -14.17 -2.40
C SER A 2 -24.42 -13.28 -3.09
N THR A 3 -24.25 -12.05 -2.61
CA THR A 3 -23.22 -11.11 -3.14
C THR A 3 -21.82 -11.73 -3.11
N PHE A 4 -21.52 -12.57 -2.12
CA PHE A 4 -20.23 -13.26 -2.00
C PHE A 4 -20.00 -14.25 -3.16
N LEU A 5 -20.99 -15.06 -3.50
CA LEU A 5 -20.92 -15.97 -4.65
C LEU A 5 -20.76 -15.21 -5.98
N GLU A 6 -21.39 -14.05 -6.10
CA GLU A 6 -21.25 -13.20 -7.30
C GLU A 6 -19.82 -12.64 -7.41
N ILE A 7 -19.22 -12.20 -6.31
CA ILE A 7 -17.82 -11.76 -6.29
C ILE A 7 -16.89 -12.88 -6.76
N ILE A 8 -17.02 -14.09 -6.19
CA ILE A 8 -16.18 -15.23 -6.58
C ILE A 8 -16.38 -15.61 -8.04
N LYS A 9 -17.62 -15.56 -8.54
CA LYS A 9 -17.89 -15.79 -9.96
C LYS A 9 -17.18 -14.77 -10.86
N LEU A 10 -17.18 -13.49 -10.47
CA LEU A 10 -16.48 -12.45 -11.23
C LEU A 10 -14.97 -12.67 -11.19
N VAL A 11 -14.41 -12.99 -10.04
CA VAL A 11 -12.97 -13.30 -9.88
C VAL A 11 -12.57 -14.48 -10.76
N LYS A 12 -13.34 -15.59 -10.72
CA LYS A 12 -13.05 -16.79 -11.54
C LYS A 12 -13.20 -16.56 -13.05
N ALA A 13 -14.07 -15.63 -13.46
CA ALA A 13 -14.29 -15.31 -14.87
C ALA A 13 -13.35 -14.22 -15.41
N SER A 14 -12.69 -13.47 -14.53
CA SER A 14 -11.79 -12.38 -14.92
C SER A 14 -10.52 -12.94 -15.59
N LYS A 15 -10.06 -12.28 -16.65
CA LYS A 15 -8.80 -12.58 -17.32
C LYS A 15 -7.62 -11.85 -16.68
N GLN A 16 -7.89 -10.68 -16.11
CA GLN A 16 -6.92 -9.85 -15.41
C GLN A 16 -7.58 -9.09 -14.28
N THR A 17 -7.39 -9.57 -13.05
CA THR A 17 -7.85 -8.87 -11.85
C THR A 17 -6.76 -7.96 -11.31
N VAL A 18 -7.11 -6.71 -11.04
CA VAL A 18 -6.26 -5.77 -10.31
C VAL A 18 -6.88 -5.52 -8.94
N ILE A 19 -6.09 -5.71 -7.89
CA ILE A 19 -6.50 -5.38 -6.52
C ILE A 19 -5.80 -4.09 -6.10
N LEU A 20 -6.55 -3.13 -5.55
CA LEU A 20 -6.02 -1.91 -4.92
C LEU A 20 -6.26 -1.99 -3.42
N THR A 21 -5.19 -2.02 -2.63
CA THR A 21 -5.30 -2.04 -1.17
C THR A 21 -4.89 -0.72 -0.52
N GLY A 22 -5.46 -0.46 0.66
CA GLY A 22 -5.09 0.64 1.54
C GLY A 22 -4.97 0.19 2.98
N ALA A 23 -4.67 1.10 3.90
CA ALA A 23 -4.31 0.80 5.29
C ALA A 23 -5.37 0.00 6.07
N GLY A 24 -6.63 0.07 5.66
CA GLY A 24 -7.70 -0.71 6.29
C GLY A 24 -7.52 -2.23 6.19
N ILE A 25 -6.69 -2.75 5.26
CA ILE A 25 -6.42 -4.19 5.20
C ILE A 25 -5.48 -4.63 6.32
N SER A 26 -4.63 -3.73 6.83
CA SER A 26 -3.59 -4.04 7.82
C SER A 26 -4.04 -3.79 9.27
N THR A 27 -5.24 -3.25 9.49
CA THR A 27 -5.76 -2.97 10.85
C THR A 27 -5.90 -4.24 11.69
N GLU A 28 -6.36 -5.33 11.11
CA GLU A 28 -6.46 -6.66 11.74
C GLU A 28 -5.09 -7.30 12.05
N SER A 29 -4.02 -6.80 11.46
CA SER A 29 -2.63 -7.18 11.78
C SER A 29 -2.04 -6.38 12.94
N GLY A 30 -2.79 -5.40 13.48
CA GLY A 30 -2.36 -4.54 14.58
C GLY A 30 -1.73 -3.21 14.16
N LEU A 31 -1.76 -2.87 12.86
CA LEU A 31 -1.36 -1.54 12.40
C LEU A 31 -2.55 -0.57 12.48
N PRO A 32 -2.42 0.57 13.15
CA PRO A 32 -3.44 1.60 13.07
C PRO A 32 -3.55 2.09 11.62
N ASP A 33 -4.75 2.38 11.17
CA ASP A 33 -4.89 3.11 9.92
C ASP A 33 -4.33 4.55 10.09
N PHE A 34 -4.21 5.28 8.97
CA PHE A 34 -3.55 6.59 9.01
C PHE A 34 -4.49 7.73 9.45
N ARG A 35 -5.83 7.55 9.47
CA ARG A 35 -6.78 8.66 9.48
C ARG A 35 -7.98 8.52 10.40
N SER A 36 -8.20 7.38 11.03
CA SER A 36 -9.19 7.26 12.10
C SER A 36 -8.79 8.13 13.30
N ASP A 37 -9.68 8.27 14.25
CA ASP A 37 -9.43 9.07 15.47
C ASP A 37 -8.22 8.56 16.25
N ASP A 38 -7.90 7.27 16.15
CA ASP A 38 -6.69 6.62 16.70
C ASP A 38 -5.57 6.43 15.65
N GLY A 39 -5.71 6.98 14.46
CA GLY A 39 -4.80 6.81 13.33
C GLY A 39 -3.41 7.40 13.57
N PHE A 40 -2.44 6.93 12.80
CA PHE A 40 -1.04 7.33 12.96
C PHE A 40 -0.83 8.85 12.85
N TRP A 41 -1.54 9.53 11.94
CA TRP A 41 -1.41 10.98 11.72
C TRP A 41 -2.11 11.84 12.76
N THR A 42 -3.02 11.30 13.55
CA THR A 42 -3.61 12.02 14.68
C THR A 42 -2.60 12.19 15.81
N LYS A 43 -1.70 11.20 15.97
CA LYS A 43 -0.63 11.21 16.99
C LYS A 43 0.66 11.85 16.49
N ASN A 44 0.94 11.79 15.18
CA ASN A 44 2.20 12.22 14.59
C ASN A 44 1.96 13.18 13.43
N LYS A 45 2.21 14.47 13.61
CA LYS A 45 2.16 15.41 12.48
C LYS A 45 3.11 14.95 11.37
N PRO A 46 2.65 14.79 10.10
CA PRO A 46 3.51 14.38 9.00
C PRO A 46 4.65 15.37 8.78
N ILE A 47 5.84 14.85 8.52
CA ILE A 47 6.98 15.66 8.04
C ILE A 47 6.79 15.86 6.56
N GLN A 48 6.73 17.12 6.12
CA GLN A 48 6.63 17.45 4.70
C GLN A 48 7.97 17.18 4.00
N PHE A 49 7.92 16.84 2.71
CA PHE A 49 9.14 16.51 1.96
C PHE A 49 10.15 17.66 1.93
N ASN A 50 9.68 18.90 1.75
CA ASN A 50 10.53 20.07 1.80
C ASN A 50 11.17 20.31 3.19
N GLU A 51 10.44 20.04 4.29
CA GLU A 51 11.00 20.12 5.65
C GLU A 51 12.10 19.07 5.83
N PHE A 52 11.90 17.86 5.32
CA PHE A 52 12.91 16.80 5.33
C PHE A 52 14.18 17.20 4.57
N LEU A 53 14.04 17.82 3.39
CA LEU A 53 15.19 18.23 2.58
C LEU A 53 16.02 19.36 3.21
N LEU A 54 15.38 20.28 3.93
CA LEU A 54 16.00 21.49 4.44
C LEU A 54 16.51 21.37 5.89
N SER A 55 16.16 20.31 6.62
CA SER A 55 16.46 20.20 8.06
C SER A 55 17.00 18.82 8.44
N GLU A 56 18.24 18.80 8.92
CA GLU A 56 18.85 17.57 9.48
C GLU A 56 18.07 17.07 10.70
N GLU A 57 17.52 17.97 11.52
CA GLU A 57 16.63 17.61 12.63
C GLU A 57 15.40 16.84 12.13
N LYS A 58 14.77 17.29 11.04
CA LYS A 58 13.62 16.61 10.44
C LYS A 58 14.00 15.28 9.79
N GLN A 59 15.19 15.18 9.20
CA GLN A 59 15.74 13.92 8.71
C GLN A 59 15.90 12.92 9.86
N ARG A 60 16.52 13.34 10.97
CA ARG A 60 16.70 12.49 12.16
C ARG A 60 15.36 12.05 12.74
N LEU A 61 14.42 12.97 12.94
CA LEU A 61 13.06 12.68 13.42
C LEU A 61 12.34 11.67 12.50
N SER A 62 12.52 11.79 11.17
CA SER A 62 11.97 10.84 10.22
C SER A 62 12.53 9.43 10.41
N TRP A 63 13.83 9.32 10.66
CA TRP A 63 14.49 8.04 10.93
C TRP A 63 14.13 7.45 12.29
N GLU A 64 13.99 8.27 13.33
CA GLU A 64 13.50 7.84 14.65
C GLU A 64 12.12 7.20 14.54
N ARG A 65 11.19 7.87 13.87
CA ARG A 65 9.84 7.33 13.60
C ARG A 65 9.88 6.05 12.77
N ASN A 66 10.83 5.93 11.84
CA ASN A 66 10.98 4.71 11.06
C ASN A 66 11.49 3.54 11.94
N ILE A 67 12.39 3.78 12.88
CA ILE A 67 12.84 2.75 13.82
C ILE A 67 11.67 2.17 14.63
N GLU A 68 10.79 3.05 15.14
CA GLU A 68 9.59 2.64 15.87
C GLU A 68 8.65 1.81 14.98
N LEU A 69 8.38 2.31 13.77
CA LEU A 69 7.53 1.61 12.80
C LEU A 69 8.16 0.27 12.40
N HIS A 70 9.45 0.23 12.10
CA HIS A 70 10.15 -1.00 11.71
C HIS A 70 10.08 -2.07 12.81
N SER A 71 10.27 -1.67 14.07
CA SER A 71 10.15 -2.58 15.22
C SER A 71 8.73 -3.14 15.39
N LEU A 72 7.72 -2.40 14.97
CA LEU A 72 6.33 -2.88 14.94
C LEU A 72 6.13 -3.84 13.76
N LEU A 73 6.61 -3.46 12.56
CA LEU A 73 6.49 -4.26 11.34
C LEU A 73 7.16 -5.64 11.44
N GLU A 74 8.23 -5.76 12.23
CA GLU A 74 8.89 -7.05 12.49
C GLU A 74 8.00 -8.02 13.27
N LYS A 75 7.14 -7.52 14.15
CA LYS A 75 6.33 -8.32 15.10
C LYS A 75 4.97 -8.72 14.55
N ILE A 76 4.51 -8.09 13.48
CA ILE A 76 3.19 -8.34 12.90
C ILE A 76 3.25 -9.31 11.73
N SER A 77 2.12 -9.98 11.51
CA SER A 77 1.96 -10.95 10.44
C SER A 77 0.79 -10.56 9.52
N PRO A 78 0.79 -11.04 8.26
CA PRO A 78 -0.37 -10.96 7.40
C PRO A 78 -1.63 -11.53 8.09
N ASN A 79 -2.79 -10.99 7.74
CA ASN A 79 -4.09 -11.47 8.20
C ASN A 79 -4.89 -12.05 7.03
N ILE A 80 -6.11 -12.54 7.30
CA ILE A 80 -6.97 -13.18 6.30
C ILE A 80 -7.26 -12.31 5.08
N GLY A 81 -7.20 -10.97 5.21
CA GLY A 81 -7.32 -10.04 4.07
C GLY A 81 -6.13 -10.16 3.12
N HIS A 82 -4.92 -10.26 3.65
CA HIS A 82 -3.69 -10.45 2.87
C HIS A 82 -3.66 -11.84 2.22
N GLU A 83 -4.09 -12.88 2.94
CA GLU A 83 -4.20 -14.26 2.41
C GLU A 83 -5.22 -14.35 1.26
N PHE A 84 -6.34 -13.65 1.38
CA PHE A 84 -7.34 -13.56 0.30
C PHE A 84 -6.76 -12.85 -0.95
N VAL A 85 -6.05 -11.75 -0.75
CA VAL A 85 -5.36 -11.05 -1.86
C VAL A 85 -4.32 -11.97 -2.50
N GLU A 86 -3.48 -12.63 -1.70
CA GLU A 86 -2.47 -13.57 -2.18
C GLU A 86 -3.09 -14.68 -3.03
N LYS A 87 -4.15 -15.29 -2.54
CA LYS A 87 -4.87 -16.34 -3.26
C LYS A 87 -5.36 -15.87 -4.64
N ILE A 88 -6.00 -14.67 -4.71
CA ILE A 88 -6.46 -14.12 -6.00
C ILE A 88 -5.29 -13.81 -6.93
N ILE A 89 -4.23 -13.17 -6.43
CA ILE A 89 -3.08 -12.79 -7.25
C ILE A 89 -2.43 -14.04 -7.88
N ASN A 90 -2.34 -15.12 -7.12
CA ASN A 90 -1.73 -16.37 -7.58
C ASN A 90 -2.67 -17.24 -8.46
N MET A 91 -3.97 -16.94 -8.53
CA MET A 91 -4.90 -17.68 -9.41
C MET A 91 -4.55 -17.53 -10.90
N GLN A 92 -4.05 -16.37 -11.31
CA GLN A 92 -3.75 -16.10 -12.72
C GLN A 92 -2.46 -15.28 -12.90
N LYS A 93 -1.74 -15.57 -13.98
CA LYS A 93 -0.49 -14.91 -14.33
C LYS A 93 -0.62 -13.39 -14.50
N ASN A 94 -1.79 -12.92 -14.93
CA ASN A 94 -2.05 -11.51 -15.26
C ASN A 94 -2.69 -10.73 -14.10
N ASN A 95 -2.86 -11.35 -12.93
CA ASN A 95 -3.36 -10.64 -11.76
C ASN A 95 -2.24 -9.82 -11.12
N PHE A 96 -2.56 -8.61 -10.65
CA PHE A 96 -1.63 -7.68 -10.03
C PHE A 96 -2.23 -7.00 -8.80
N LEU A 97 -1.35 -6.70 -7.86
CA LEU A 97 -1.64 -5.90 -6.68
C LEU A 97 -1.05 -4.50 -6.83
N ILE A 98 -1.86 -3.48 -6.60
CA ILE A 98 -1.42 -2.11 -6.38
C ILE A 98 -1.70 -1.81 -4.92
N THR A 99 -0.68 -1.43 -4.16
CA THR A 99 -0.88 -1.11 -2.74
C THR A 99 -0.48 0.32 -2.41
N GLN A 100 -1.29 0.95 -1.57
CA GLN A 100 -0.98 2.23 -0.92
C GLN A 100 -0.20 2.02 0.39
N ASN A 101 -0.10 0.77 0.85
CA ASN A 101 0.55 0.42 2.10
C ASN A 101 2.07 0.38 1.93
N ILE A 102 2.75 0.67 3.04
CA ILE A 102 4.21 0.72 3.13
C ILE A 102 4.76 -0.37 4.06
N ASP A 103 3.91 -1.29 4.52
CA ASP A 103 4.17 -2.22 5.63
C ASP A 103 4.85 -3.53 5.21
N GLY A 104 4.88 -3.87 3.93
CA GLY A 104 5.47 -5.11 3.42
C GLY A 104 4.68 -6.38 3.75
N LEU A 105 3.45 -6.27 4.28
CA LEU A 105 2.65 -7.44 4.66
C LEU A 105 2.18 -8.27 3.45
N HIS A 106 2.00 -7.66 2.30
CA HIS A 106 1.69 -8.38 1.07
C HIS A 106 2.83 -9.27 0.61
N GLN A 107 4.07 -8.81 0.71
CA GLN A 107 5.24 -9.63 0.43
C GLN A 107 5.37 -10.77 1.44
N LYS A 108 5.14 -10.47 2.73
CA LYS A 108 5.13 -11.49 3.80
C LYS A 108 4.01 -12.53 3.62
N SER A 109 2.90 -12.21 2.95
CA SER A 109 1.84 -13.17 2.66
C SER A 109 2.16 -14.12 1.50
N GLY A 110 3.27 -13.91 0.78
CA GLY A 110 3.71 -14.79 -0.30
C GLY A 110 3.40 -14.27 -1.71
N ILE A 111 2.94 -13.04 -1.86
CA ILE A 111 2.76 -12.44 -3.19
C ILE A 111 4.13 -12.12 -3.78
N PRO A 112 4.45 -12.59 -5.00
CA PRO A 112 5.72 -12.29 -5.67
C PRO A 112 5.92 -10.79 -5.89
N GLU A 113 7.14 -10.28 -5.65
CA GLU A 113 7.43 -8.84 -5.76
C GLU A 113 7.08 -8.25 -7.15
N ASN A 114 7.28 -9.02 -8.22
CA ASN A 114 6.95 -8.61 -9.58
C ASN A 114 5.45 -8.50 -9.86
N LYS A 115 4.61 -8.87 -8.90
CA LYS A 115 3.14 -8.75 -8.93
C LYS A 115 2.63 -7.58 -8.09
N ILE A 116 3.51 -6.89 -7.37
CA ILE A 116 3.17 -5.82 -6.45
C ILE A 116 3.68 -4.48 -7.00
N ILE A 117 2.81 -3.47 -7.00
CA ILE A 117 3.21 -2.08 -7.23
C ILE A 117 2.93 -1.30 -5.95
N GLU A 118 4.00 -0.88 -5.26
CA GLU A 118 3.97 -0.09 -4.03
C GLU A 118 3.95 1.41 -4.39
N ILE A 119 2.78 1.96 -4.71
CA ILE A 119 2.66 3.34 -5.22
C ILE A 119 3.01 4.44 -4.20
N HIS A 120 3.06 4.11 -2.92
CA HIS A 120 3.56 5.02 -1.87
C HIS A 120 4.93 4.60 -1.33
N GLY A 121 5.61 3.71 -2.05
CA GLY A 121 6.89 3.16 -1.61
C GLY A 121 6.74 2.20 -0.43
N ASN A 122 7.79 2.10 0.39
CA ASN A 122 7.95 1.01 1.34
C ASN A 122 8.76 1.47 2.56
N ALA A 123 8.36 1.08 3.76
CA ALA A 123 8.98 1.51 5.02
C ALA A 123 10.14 0.61 5.49
N ILE A 124 10.38 -0.50 4.80
CA ILE A 124 11.43 -1.48 5.13
C ILE A 124 12.71 -1.29 4.31
N ASN A 125 12.72 -0.36 3.36
CA ASN A 125 13.87 -0.03 2.53
C ASN A 125 14.27 1.45 2.68
N ALA A 126 15.53 1.75 2.36
CA ALA A 126 16.05 3.10 2.20
C ALA A 126 16.50 3.34 0.76
N ALA A 127 16.36 4.57 0.27
CA ALA A 127 16.79 4.95 -1.08
C ALA A 127 17.39 6.34 -1.10
N CYS A 128 18.38 6.54 -1.97
CA CYS A 128 18.97 7.84 -2.24
C CYS A 128 17.99 8.69 -3.06
N LEU A 129 17.85 9.97 -2.69
CA LEU A 129 16.95 10.89 -3.38
C LEU A 129 17.53 11.40 -4.72
N GLU A 130 18.85 11.29 -4.94
CA GLU A 130 19.52 11.78 -6.15
C GLU A 130 19.74 10.68 -7.20
N CYS A 131 20.05 9.43 -6.77
CA CYS A 131 20.42 8.36 -7.71
C CYS A 131 19.60 7.09 -7.57
N ASP A 132 18.56 7.09 -6.73
CA ASP A 132 17.65 5.97 -6.45
C ASP A 132 18.34 4.69 -5.93
N ALA A 133 19.66 4.75 -5.64
CA ALA A 133 20.39 3.60 -5.12
C ALA A 133 19.82 3.16 -3.78
N ARG A 134 19.48 1.87 -3.67
CA ARG A 134 19.03 1.28 -2.40
C ARG A 134 20.18 1.29 -1.39
N GLN A 135 19.87 1.60 -0.15
CA GLN A 135 20.80 1.61 0.97
C GLN A 135 20.28 0.68 2.06
N ASN A 136 21.19 0.19 2.91
CA ASN A 136 20.78 -0.60 4.05
C ASN A 136 20.12 0.30 5.11
N ILE A 137 18.88 0.02 5.44
CA ILE A 137 18.10 0.81 6.42
C ILE A 137 18.71 0.74 7.83
N LEU A 138 19.35 -0.37 8.17
CA LEU A 138 19.94 -0.59 9.50
C LEU A 138 21.11 0.35 9.77
N ASP A 139 21.87 0.78 8.75
CA ASP A 139 22.97 1.73 8.92
C ASP A 139 22.46 3.08 9.45
N PHE A 140 21.24 3.47 9.03
CA PHE A 140 20.56 4.69 9.50
C PHE A 140 19.99 4.51 10.90
N HIS A 141 19.42 3.36 11.19
CA HIS A 141 18.95 3.02 12.53
C HIS A 141 20.10 3.05 13.55
N ASP A 142 21.25 2.51 13.20
CA ASP A 142 22.43 2.52 14.06
C ASP A 142 23.01 3.93 14.23
N ALA A 143 23.03 4.75 13.17
CA ALA A 143 23.45 6.14 13.28
C ALA A 143 22.56 6.94 14.25
N ILE A 144 21.25 6.74 14.20
CA ILE A 144 20.31 7.36 15.16
C ILE A 144 20.54 6.86 16.58
N LYS A 145 20.56 5.54 16.79
CA LYS A 145 20.75 4.92 18.13
C LYS A 145 22.06 5.32 18.79
N LEU A 146 23.12 5.48 18.00
CA LEU A 146 24.46 5.83 18.45
C LEU A 146 24.74 7.34 18.42
N ASN A 147 23.73 8.16 18.12
CA ASN A 147 23.85 9.62 17.97
C ASN A 147 24.97 10.05 17.03
N ARG A 148 25.16 9.33 15.93
CA ARG A 148 26.15 9.63 14.88
C ARG A 148 25.50 10.47 13.76
N PRO A 149 26.29 11.16 12.91
CA PRO A 149 25.79 11.78 11.69
C PRO A 149 25.08 10.75 10.82
N LEU A 150 24.00 11.18 10.13
CA LEU A 150 23.29 10.31 9.19
C LEU A 150 24.23 9.94 8.03
N PRO A 151 24.27 8.65 7.64
CA PRO A 151 25.05 8.23 6.49
C PRO A 151 24.58 8.93 5.21
N LYS A 152 25.53 9.16 4.32
CA LYS A 152 25.26 9.59 2.96
C LYS A 152 25.18 8.39 2.03
N CYS A 153 24.63 8.58 0.84
CA CYS A 153 24.57 7.54 -0.16
C CYS A 153 25.96 7.02 -0.53
N ASN A 154 26.19 5.73 -0.44
CA ASN A 154 27.47 5.11 -0.77
C ASN A 154 27.82 5.22 -2.26
N ASN A 155 26.85 5.50 -3.14
CA ASN A 155 27.04 5.60 -4.57
C ASN A 155 27.36 7.03 -5.04
N CYS A 156 26.66 8.05 -4.50
CA CYS A 156 26.78 9.43 -5.00
C CYS A 156 26.99 10.49 -3.90
N GLY A 157 26.98 10.10 -2.62
CA GLY A 157 27.08 11.04 -1.49
C GLY A 157 25.79 11.81 -1.18
N GLY A 158 24.71 11.56 -1.89
CA GLY A 158 23.44 12.26 -1.76
C GLY A 158 22.66 11.89 -0.50
N VAL A 159 21.53 12.57 -0.29
CA VAL A 159 20.65 12.37 0.86
C VAL A 159 19.88 11.05 0.71
N VAL A 160 19.86 10.26 1.77
CA VAL A 160 19.11 9.01 1.83
C VAL A 160 17.87 9.16 2.72
N LYS A 161 16.79 8.59 2.28
CA LYS A 161 15.50 8.60 2.97
C LYS A 161 14.92 7.19 3.02
N VAL A 162 14.05 6.90 3.99
CA VAL A 162 13.16 5.73 3.93
C VAL A 162 12.40 5.76 2.60
N ALA A 163 12.32 4.64 1.91
CA ALA A 163 11.77 4.55 0.56
C ALA A 163 10.24 4.75 0.48
N THR A 164 9.67 5.50 1.41
CA THR A 164 8.25 5.91 1.39
C THR A 164 8.07 7.22 0.66
N ILE A 165 6.89 7.49 0.09
CA ILE A 165 6.54 8.79 -0.47
C ILE A 165 5.99 9.69 0.64
N SER A 166 6.71 10.78 0.93
CA SER A 166 6.29 11.78 1.91
C SER A 166 5.23 12.73 1.35
N PHE A 167 4.48 13.41 2.22
CA PHE A 167 3.59 14.48 1.77
C PHE A 167 4.39 15.59 1.08
N GLY A 168 3.92 16.01 -0.10
CA GLY A 168 4.61 16.99 -0.96
C GLY A 168 5.75 16.40 -1.81
N GLN A 169 6.07 15.11 -1.67
CA GLN A 169 7.00 14.41 -2.55
C GLN A 169 6.28 13.95 -3.82
N PRO A 170 6.84 14.17 -5.02
CA PRO A 170 6.33 13.56 -6.23
C PRO A 170 6.29 12.04 -6.11
N MET A 171 5.22 11.43 -6.62
CA MET A 171 5.17 9.97 -6.73
C MET A 171 6.13 9.48 -7.81
N ASN A 172 6.61 8.25 -7.67
CA ASN A 172 7.43 7.62 -8.69
C ASN A 172 6.62 7.50 -10.00
N GLU A 173 7.07 8.20 -11.05
CA GLU A 173 6.37 8.24 -12.34
C GLU A 173 6.29 6.86 -13.00
N ARG A 174 7.35 6.04 -12.88
CA ARG A 174 7.39 4.69 -13.43
C ARG A 174 6.33 3.81 -12.77
N ASP A 175 6.22 3.85 -11.43
CA ASP A 175 5.26 3.03 -10.70
C ASP A 175 3.82 3.47 -10.98
N MET A 176 3.56 4.78 -11.05
CA MET A 176 2.25 5.31 -11.43
C MET A 176 1.87 4.99 -12.86
N LYS A 177 2.82 5.04 -13.80
CA LYS A 177 2.59 4.65 -15.19
C LYS A 177 2.29 3.15 -15.31
N ASN A 178 3.07 2.31 -14.62
CA ASN A 178 2.85 0.87 -14.57
C ASN A 178 1.48 0.54 -13.96
N ALA A 179 1.13 1.13 -12.82
CA ALA A 179 -0.18 0.95 -12.18
C ALA A 179 -1.32 1.35 -13.13
N SER A 180 -1.19 2.50 -13.81
CA SER A 180 -2.20 2.98 -14.76
C SER A 180 -2.35 2.05 -15.96
N ASN A 181 -1.26 1.51 -16.50
CA ASN A 181 -1.30 0.59 -17.64
C ASN A 181 -1.99 -0.71 -17.25
N ILE A 182 -1.60 -1.32 -16.12
CA ILE A 182 -2.20 -2.56 -15.62
C ILE A 182 -3.70 -2.38 -15.34
N VAL A 183 -4.10 -1.23 -14.78
CA VAL A 183 -5.52 -0.92 -14.55
C VAL A 183 -6.29 -0.80 -15.86
N LYS A 184 -5.72 -0.19 -16.89
CA LYS A 184 -6.38 -0.07 -18.22
C LYS A 184 -6.59 -1.41 -18.90
N GLU A 185 -5.74 -2.38 -18.66
CA GLU A 185 -5.79 -3.72 -19.24
C GLU A 185 -6.69 -4.67 -18.43
N SER A 186 -7.07 -4.30 -17.20
CA SER A 186 -7.90 -5.16 -16.34
C SER A 186 -9.34 -5.23 -16.79
N ASP A 187 -10.01 -6.34 -16.55
CA ASP A 187 -11.45 -6.51 -16.69
C ASP A 187 -12.19 -6.56 -15.34
N LEU A 188 -11.41 -6.65 -14.25
CA LEU A 188 -11.92 -6.58 -12.88
C LEU A 188 -10.97 -5.79 -11.98
N MET A 189 -11.51 -4.81 -11.27
CA MET A 189 -10.82 -4.11 -10.19
C MET A 189 -11.50 -4.34 -8.85
N ILE A 190 -10.72 -4.73 -7.84
CA ILE A 190 -11.20 -4.90 -6.46
C ILE A 190 -10.47 -3.89 -5.57
N VAL A 191 -11.21 -3.06 -4.86
CA VAL A 191 -10.67 -2.14 -3.85
C VAL A 191 -10.91 -2.73 -2.47
N MET A 192 -9.86 -2.81 -1.65
CA MET A 192 -9.92 -3.36 -0.30
C MET A 192 -9.25 -2.44 0.72
N GLY A 193 -9.99 -2.09 1.77
CA GLY A 193 -9.45 -1.32 2.90
C GLY A 193 -8.94 0.07 2.55
N SER A 194 -9.54 0.74 1.57
CA SER A 194 -9.13 2.09 1.15
C SER A 194 -10.29 3.07 1.10
N SER A 195 -10.14 4.21 1.76
CA SER A 195 -11.11 5.32 1.65
C SER A 195 -11.08 6.05 0.29
N LEU A 196 -10.07 5.77 -0.56
CA LEU A 196 -9.84 6.37 -1.87
C LEU A 196 -9.72 7.92 -1.87
N LYS A 197 -9.39 8.51 -0.71
CA LYS A 197 -9.23 9.98 -0.54
C LYS A 197 -7.85 10.47 -0.99
N VAL A 198 -6.81 9.63 -0.96
CA VAL A 198 -5.45 10.01 -1.35
C VAL A 198 -5.30 10.00 -2.86
N LEU A 199 -4.86 11.14 -3.41
CA LEU A 199 -4.58 11.27 -4.83
C LEU A 199 -3.07 11.16 -5.09
N PRO A 200 -2.66 10.65 -6.26
CA PRO A 200 -3.47 10.21 -7.42
C PRO A 200 -4.05 8.78 -7.29
N ALA A 201 -3.60 7.95 -6.35
CA ALA A 201 -4.01 6.55 -6.18
C ALA A 201 -5.55 6.36 -6.17
N GLY A 202 -6.25 7.22 -5.45
CA GLY A 202 -7.71 7.19 -5.36
C GLY A 202 -8.46 7.47 -6.67
N LYS A 203 -7.76 7.79 -7.78
CA LYS A 203 -8.36 7.91 -9.12
C LYS A 203 -8.31 6.62 -9.93
N LEU A 204 -7.52 5.64 -9.53
CA LEU A 204 -7.38 4.37 -10.26
C LEU A 204 -8.72 3.63 -10.49
N PRO A 205 -9.66 3.58 -9.52
CA PRO A 205 -10.97 2.97 -9.77
C PRO A 205 -11.76 3.67 -10.88
N ASN A 206 -11.65 5.00 -11.01
CA ASN A 206 -12.29 5.72 -12.12
C ASN A 206 -11.67 5.35 -13.47
N LEU A 207 -10.34 5.20 -13.51
CA LEU A 207 -9.64 4.75 -14.71
C LEU A 207 -10.08 3.35 -15.12
N ALA A 208 -10.18 2.40 -14.18
CA ALA A 208 -10.67 1.05 -14.42
C ALA A 208 -12.07 1.05 -15.06
N MET A 209 -13.02 1.79 -14.47
CA MET A 209 -14.39 1.91 -15.02
C MET A 209 -14.42 2.54 -16.42
N GLN A 210 -13.57 3.54 -16.68
CA GLN A 210 -13.49 4.19 -18.00
C GLN A 210 -12.98 3.25 -19.10
N THR A 211 -12.20 2.23 -18.74
CA THR A 211 -11.69 1.20 -19.65
C THR A 211 -12.54 -0.08 -19.68
N GLY A 212 -13.68 -0.07 -18.99
CA GLY A 212 -14.65 -1.16 -19.03
C GLY A 212 -14.50 -2.22 -17.95
N SER A 213 -13.56 -2.06 -17.01
CA SER A 213 -13.40 -2.97 -15.88
C SER A 213 -14.62 -2.92 -14.96
N LYS A 214 -15.04 -4.07 -14.45
CA LYS A 214 -15.97 -4.12 -13.32
C LYS A 214 -15.27 -3.67 -12.06
N LEU A 215 -15.99 -2.97 -11.19
CA LEU A 215 -15.47 -2.47 -9.92
C LEU A 215 -16.17 -3.13 -8.74
N ILE A 216 -15.39 -3.72 -7.84
CA ILE A 216 -15.85 -4.25 -6.55
C ILE A 216 -15.19 -3.44 -5.44
N ILE A 217 -15.97 -3.05 -4.42
CA ILE A 217 -15.46 -2.34 -3.25
C ILE A 217 -15.75 -3.16 -1.99
N LEU A 218 -14.69 -3.54 -1.29
CA LEU A 218 -14.71 -4.24 -0.01
C LEU A 218 -14.07 -3.32 1.03
N ASN A 219 -14.90 -2.59 1.76
CA ASN A 219 -14.39 -1.58 2.69
C ASN A 219 -15.40 -1.32 3.82
N ARG A 220 -14.93 -1.13 5.05
CA ARG A 220 -15.82 -0.84 6.18
C ARG A 220 -16.68 0.39 5.93
N ASP A 221 -16.03 1.50 5.62
CA ASP A 221 -16.69 2.78 5.41
C ASP A 221 -17.04 2.99 3.94
N LYS A 222 -18.08 3.77 3.69
CA LYS A 222 -18.48 4.16 2.34
C LYS A 222 -17.39 4.96 1.64
N THR A 223 -17.25 4.73 0.34
CA THR A 223 -16.37 5.47 -0.54
C THR A 223 -17.15 6.31 -1.55
N ARG A 224 -16.48 7.27 -2.18
CA ARG A 224 -17.09 8.09 -3.24
C ARG A 224 -17.45 7.29 -4.51
N TYR A 225 -17.00 6.04 -4.63
CA TYR A 225 -17.25 5.19 -5.79
C TYR A 225 -18.32 4.13 -5.57
N ASP A 226 -18.86 3.98 -4.35
CA ASP A 226 -19.85 2.95 -4.04
C ASP A 226 -21.07 3.02 -4.97
N VAL A 227 -21.54 4.22 -5.30
CA VAL A 227 -22.69 4.43 -6.20
C VAL A 227 -22.42 4.04 -7.66
N LYS A 228 -21.15 3.84 -8.04
CA LYS A 228 -20.73 3.48 -9.39
C LYS A 228 -20.18 2.06 -9.47
N ALA A 229 -19.87 1.44 -8.34
CA ALA A 229 -19.32 0.10 -8.27
C ALA A 229 -20.40 -0.95 -8.66
N ASN A 230 -19.95 -2.04 -9.27
CA ASN A 230 -20.82 -3.16 -9.60
C ASN A 230 -21.27 -3.91 -8.35
N LEU A 231 -20.36 -4.08 -7.38
CA LEU A 231 -20.66 -4.70 -6.10
C LEU A 231 -19.94 -3.96 -4.96
N VAL A 232 -20.64 -3.80 -3.85
CA VAL A 232 -20.10 -3.17 -2.63
C VAL A 232 -20.46 -4.01 -1.42
N ILE A 233 -19.49 -4.25 -0.56
CA ILE A 233 -19.73 -4.79 0.79
C ILE A 233 -19.07 -3.84 1.79
N ASN A 234 -19.90 -3.22 2.64
CA ASN A 234 -19.43 -2.38 3.74
C ASN A 234 -19.48 -3.18 5.03
N ASP A 235 -18.35 -3.79 5.39
CA ASP A 235 -18.13 -4.54 6.62
C ASP A 235 -16.62 -4.58 6.91
N GLU A 236 -16.23 -5.10 8.07
CA GLU A 236 -14.84 -5.36 8.40
C GLU A 236 -14.24 -6.41 7.43
N LEU A 237 -13.01 -6.16 6.95
CA LEU A 237 -12.38 -7.05 5.97
C LEU A 237 -12.21 -8.48 6.48
N LYS A 238 -12.01 -8.66 7.78
CA LYS A 238 -11.97 -9.98 8.40
C LYS A 238 -13.23 -10.79 8.11
N ASN A 239 -14.40 -10.18 8.28
CA ASN A 239 -15.68 -10.82 8.03
C ASN A 239 -15.87 -11.11 6.55
N ILE A 240 -15.58 -10.11 5.70
CA ILE A 240 -15.71 -10.22 4.24
C ILE A 240 -14.81 -11.33 3.71
N CYS A 241 -13.50 -11.25 4.01
CA CYS A 241 -12.51 -12.21 3.49
C CYS A 241 -12.70 -13.59 4.08
N GLY A 242 -13.08 -13.71 5.37
CA GLY A 242 -13.41 -15.01 5.97
C GLY A 242 -14.52 -15.75 5.24
N ARG A 243 -15.57 -15.04 4.79
CA ARG A 243 -16.65 -15.63 3.98
C ARG A 243 -16.22 -15.92 2.54
N LEU A 244 -15.49 -14.99 1.89
CA LEU A 244 -15.00 -15.19 0.54
C LEU A 244 -14.03 -16.37 0.43
N MET A 245 -13.19 -16.58 1.44
CA MET A 245 -12.24 -17.72 1.49
C MET A 245 -12.95 -19.09 1.57
N GLN A 246 -14.18 -19.14 2.07
CA GLN A 246 -14.98 -20.36 2.09
C GLN A 246 -15.60 -20.70 0.73
N GLU A 247 -15.73 -19.72 -0.15
CA GLU A 247 -16.38 -19.84 -1.47
C GLU A 247 -15.39 -19.98 -2.64
N ILE A 248 -14.09 -19.74 -2.39
CA ILE A 248 -13.05 -19.72 -3.43
C ILE A 248 -12.37 -21.09 -3.56
#